data_7f2a0bce4d256acd1335fb11e9dcfade
#
_entry.id   7f2a0bce4d256acd1335fb11e9dcfade
#
_cell.length_a   1.000
_cell.length_b   1.000
_cell.length_c   1.000
_cell.angle_alpha   90.00
_cell.angle_beta   90.00
_cell.angle_gamma   90.00
#
_symmetry.space_group_name_H-M   'P 1'
#
loop_
_entity.id
_entity.type
_entity.pdbx_description
1 polymer ?
#
loop_
_entity_poly.entity_id
_entity_poly.type
_entity_poly.pdbx_seq_one_letter_code
_entity_poly.pdbx_strand_id
1 'polypeptide(L)'
;MITVTDLTKSFPMGGQTLTVLKGVNLQIQRGELIAIVGASGAGKSTLLHIIGTLDRPTTGTVHFDGKDIFHLSEGEQADFRNRRIGFVFQFHHLLPEFTALENACMPALIQRRHPEDIEPEAIALLQEVGLGARLHHKPGELSGGEQQRVAVARALLQKPDLVLADEPTGNLDTHTGEALFAMMRELNKARGTTFVIVTHNDKLSAQADRIVHMQDGQIV
;
A
#
# COMPACT_ATOMS: atom_id res chain seq x y z
N MET A 1 1.47 14.93 -7.18
CA MET A 1 2.38 13.82 -6.91
C MET A 1 2.11 12.65 -7.85
N ILE A 2 0.92 12.07 -7.89
CA ILE A 2 0.57 11.01 -8.85
C ILE A 2 -0.52 11.51 -9.79
N THR A 3 -0.34 11.27 -11.08
CA THR A 3 -1.34 11.55 -12.11
C THR A 3 -1.55 10.29 -12.95
N VAL A 4 -2.77 9.78 -12.94
CA VAL A 4 -3.24 8.67 -13.76
C VAL A 4 -4.07 9.26 -14.89
N THR A 5 -3.77 8.90 -16.15
CA THR A 5 -4.47 9.45 -17.31
C THR A 5 -4.91 8.33 -18.24
N ASP A 6 -6.22 8.30 -18.53
CA ASP A 6 -6.92 7.38 -19.42
C ASP A 6 -6.50 5.90 -19.25
N LEU A 7 -6.32 5.49 -17.98
CA LEU A 7 -5.78 4.19 -17.64
C LEU A 7 -6.77 3.08 -17.95
N THR A 8 -6.35 2.12 -18.77
CA THR A 8 -7.13 0.90 -19.02
C THR A 8 -6.35 -0.33 -18.60
N LYS A 9 -7.08 -1.35 -18.18
CA LYS A 9 -6.52 -2.68 -17.94
C LYS A 9 -7.46 -3.76 -18.43
N SER A 10 -6.93 -4.64 -19.27
CA SER A 10 -7.65 -5.78 -19.80
C SER A 10 -6.85 -7.07 -19.60
N PHE A 11 -7.55 -8.15 -19.34
CA PHE A 11 -6.98 -9.49 -19.17
C PHE A 11 -7.56 -10.45 -20.21
N PRO A 12 -6.75 -11.30 -20.85
CA PRO A 12 -7.25 -12.38 -21.69
C PRO A 12 -7.95 -13.44 -20.83
N MET A 13 -9.16 -13.84 -21.20
CA MET A 13 -9.95 -14.81 -20.45
C MET A 13 -10.75 -15.72 -21.43
N GLY A 14 -10.28 -16.96 -21.62
CA GLY A 14 -11.03 -17.97 -22.41
C GLY A 14 -11.38 -17.55 -23.83
N GLY A 15 -10.49 -16.85 -24.53
CA GLY A 15 -10.72 -16.34 -25.91
C GLY A 15 -11.48 -15.03 -25.98
N GLN A 16 -11.87 -14.45 -24.83
CA GLN A 16 -12.46 -13.12 -24.69
C GLN A 16 -11.50 -12.18 -23.95
N THR A 17 -11.77 -10.90 -24.00
CA THR A 17 -11.02 -9.88 -23.24
C THR A 17 -11.91 -9.31 -22.13
N LEU A 18 -11.49 -9.47 -20.88
CA LEU A 18 -12.13 -8.83 -19.75
C LEU A 18 -11.46 -7.48 -19.47
N THR A 19 -12.16 -6.38 -19.73
CA THR A 19 -11.68 -5.03 -19.38
C THR A 19 -12.10 -4.68 -17.97
N VAL A 20 -11.11 -4.55 -17.08
CA VAL A 20 -11.29 -4.27 -15.65
C VAL A 20 -11.21 -2.77 -15.36
N LEU A 21 -10.30 -2.03 -15.99
CA LEU A 21 -10.23 -0.57 -15.91
C LEU A 21 -10.56 0.05 -17.26
N LYS A 22 -11.39 1.09 -17.26
CA LYS A 22 -12.02 1.66 -18.48
C LYS A 22 -11.80 3.17 -18.56
N GLY A 23 -10.53 3.60 -18.77
CA GLY A 23 -10.19 5.01 -18.90
C GLY A 23 -10.20 5.77 -17.58
N VAL A 24 -9.54 5.23 -16.56
CA VAL A 24 -9.47 5.84 -15.22
C VAL A 24 -8.57 7.07 -15.27
N ASN A 25 -9.09 8.20 -14.75
CA ASN A 25 -8.35 9.43 -14.53
C ASN A 25 -8.36 9.75 -13.03
N LEU A 26 -7.17 9.95 -12.43
CA LEU A 26 -7.02 10.21 -11.00
C LEU A 26 -5.80 11.07 -10.73
N GLN A 27 -5.96 12.07 -9.85
CA GLN A 27 -4.86 12.83 -9.30
C GLN A 27 -4.78 12.62 -7.79
N ILE A 28 -3.57 12.43 -7.26
CA ILE A 28 -3.30 12.25 -5.84
C ILE A 28 -2.28 13.27 -5.41
N GLN A 29 -2.60 14.06 -4.39
CA GLN A 29 -1.73 15.09 -3.85
C GLN A 29 -0.70 14.49 -2.87
N ARG A 30 0.41 15.19 -2.68
CA ARG A 30 1.42 14.78 -1.70
C ARG A 30 0.87 14.96 -0.28
N GLY A 31 1.08 13.95 0.58
CA GLY A 31 0.61 13.94 1.97
C GLY A 31 -0.89 13.69 2.14
N GLU A 32 -1.65 13.54 1.04
CA GLU A 32 -3.07 13.23 1.07
C GLU A 32 -3.31 11.77 1.53
N LEU A 33 -4.32 11.56 2.36
CA LEU A 33 -4.86 10.22 2.64
C LEU A 33 -6.18 10.09 1.87
N ILE A 34 -6.19 9.29 0.82
CA ILE A 34 -7.40 9.01 0.04
C ILE A 34 -7.92 7.59 0.28
N ALA A 35 -9.24 7.45 0.29
CA ALA A 35 -9.91 6.16 0.29
C ALA A 35 -10.52 5.89 -1.09
N ILE A 36 -10.24 4.72 -1.67
CA ILE A 36 -10.89 4.22 -2.89
C ILE A 36 -11.94 3.19 -2.47
N VAL A 37 -13.20 3.48 -2.75
CA VAL A 37 -14.34 2.66 -2.37
C VAL A 37 -15.12 2.18 -3.58
N GLY A 38 -15.89 1.11 -3.43
CA GLY A 38 -16.74 0.54 -4.48
C GLY A 38 -16.98 -0.94 -4.26
N ALA A 39 -17.89 -1.52 -5.05
CA ALA A 39 -18.25 -2.93 -4.97
C ALA A 39 -17.05 -3.86 -5.21
N SER A 40 -17.16 -5.12 -4.76
CA SER A 40 -16.17 -6.15 -5.14
C SER A 40 -16.15 -6.29 -6.67
N GLY A 41 -14.95 -6.42 -7.23
CA GLY A 41 -14.78 -6.48 -8.69
C GLY A 41 -14.80 -5.13 -9.43
N ALA A 42 -15.00 -3.99 -8.75
CA ALA A 42 -14.99 -2.67 -9.38
C ALA A 42 -13.64 -2.22 -9.96
N GLY A 43 -12.55 -2.98 -9.73
CA GLY A 43 -11.21 -2.68 -10.27
C GLY A 43 -10.27 -1.98 -9.29
N LYS A 44 -10.67 -1.80 -8.03
CA LYS A 44 -9.90 -1.05 -6.99
C LYS A 44 -8.47 -1.59 -6.79
N SER A 45 -8.34 -2.89 -6.49
CA SER A 45 -7.02 -3.54 -6.31
C SER A 45 -6.18 -3.51 -7.59
N THR A 46 -6.81 -3.66 -8.76
CA THR A 46 -6.13 -3.55 -10.05
C THR A 46 -5.53 -2.15 -10.25
N LEU A 47 -6.30 -1.09 -9.94
CA LEU A 47 -5.81 0.28 -9.99
C LEU A 47 -4.64 0.49 -9.03
N LEU A 48 -4.77 0.00 -7.78
CA LEU A 48 -3.72 0.09 -6.77
C LEU A 48 -2.45 -0.65 -7.19
N HIS A 49 -2.58 -1.85 -7.77
CA HIS A 49 -1.43 -2.63 -8.26
C HIS A 49 -0.71 -1.92 -9.42
N ILE A 50 -1.43 -1.25 -10.32
CA ILE A 50 -0.80 -0.51 -11.42
C ILE A 50 -0.11 0.75 -10.88
N ILE A 51 -0.74 1.53 -10.00
CA ILE A 51 -0.09 2.68 -9.35
C ILE A 51 1.17 2.23 -8.62
N GLY A 52 1.12 1.05 -8.00
CA GLY A 52 2.23 0.43 -7.28
C GLY A 52 3.28 -0.25 -8.14
N THR A 53 3.17 -0.23 -9.45
CA THR A 53 4.07 -0.92 -10.41
C THR A 53 4.16 -2.44 -10.21
N LEU A 54 3.14 -3.05 -9.59
CA LEU A 54 3.03 -4.50 -9.47
C LEU A 54 2.43 -5.14 -10.74
N ASP A 55 1.67 -4.34 -11.50
CA ASP A 55 1.11 -4.73 -12.80
C ASP A 55 1.24 -3.56 -13.77
N ARG A 56 1.19 -3.85 -15.07
CA ARG A 56 1.27 -2.85 -16.15
C ARG A 56 -0.11 -2.51 -16.68
N PRO A 57 -0.39 -1.26 -17.05
CA PRO A 57 -1.61 -0.90 -17.76
C PRO A 57 -1.64 -1.52 -19.16
N THR A 58 -2.83 -1.69 -19.73
CA THR A 58 -2.99 -2.00 -21.16
C THR A 58 -2.78 -0.76 -22.00
N THR A 59 -3.37 0.37 -21.60
CA THR A 59 -3.14 1.70 -22.18
C THR A 59 -3.23 2.78 -21.10
N GLY A 60 -2.90 4.01 -21.44
CA GLY A 60 -2.85 5.12 -20.50
C GLY A 60 -1.51 5.24 -19.79
N THR A 61 -1.38 6.22 -18.92
CA THR A 61 -0.11 6.54 -18.24
C THR A 61 -0.28 6.75 -16.76
N VAL A 62 0.79 6.48 -15.98
CA VAL A 62 0.90 6.82 -14.57
C VAL A 62 2.18 7.61 -14.35
N HIS A 63 2.01 8.87 -13.99
CA HIS A 63 3.13 9.77 -13.68
C HIS A 63 3.29 9.91 -12.17
N PHE A 64 4.52 9.79 -11.71
CA PHE A 64 4.94 10.06 -10.34
C PHE A 64 5.91 11.25 -10.34
N ASP A 65 5.52 12.37 -9.75
CA ASP A 65 6.24 13.65 -9.82
C ASP A 65 6.60 14.05 -11.27
N GLY A 66 5.65 13.85 -12.20
CA GLY A 66 5.78 14.20 -13.62
C GLY A 66 6.55 13.19 -14.48
N LYS A 67 7.10 12.11 -13.89
CA LYS A 67 7.78 11.04 -14.64
C LYS A 67 6.84 9.87 -14.86
N ASP A 68 6.74 9.39 -16.11
CA ASP A 68 6.02 8.14 -16.41
C ASP A 68 6.83 6.95 -15.88
N ILE A 69 6.24 6.26 -14.89
CA ILE A 69 6.89 5.14 -14.20
C ILE A 69 6.99 3.87 -15.05
N PHE A 70 6.20 3.77 -16.14
CA PHE A 70 6.23 2.62 -17.03
C PHE A 70 7.21 2.76 -18.21
N HIS A 71 7.83 3.94 -18.37
CA HIS A 71 8.98 4.13 -19.27
C HIS A 71 10.33 3.71 -18.63
N LEU A 72 10.34 3.45 -17.33
CA LEU A 72 11.51 2.90 -16.63
C LEU A 72 11.74 1.43 -17.03
N SER A 73 12.99 1.01 -17.05
CA SER A 73 13.35 -0.41 -17.16
C SER A 73 12.83 -1.21 -15.94
N GLU A 74 12.74 -2.52 -16.05
CA GLU A 74 12.26 -3.38 -14.95
C GLU A 74 13.09 -3.22 -13.66
N GLY A 75 14.41 -3.10 -13.80
CA GLY A 75 15.30 -2.87 -12.67
C GLY A 75 15.06 -1.51 -12.00
N GLU A 76 14.90 -0.45 -12.80
CA GLU A 76 14.59 0.88 -12.29
C GLU A 76 13.20 0.93 -11.65
N GLN A 77 12.20 0.23 -12.21
CA GLN A 77 10.87 0.10 -11.59
C GLN A 77 10.94 -0.63 -10.25
N ALA A 78 11.73 -1.70 -10.15
CA ALA A 78 11.92 -2.43 -8.90
C ALA A 78 12.59 -1.56 -7.82
N ASP A 79 13.62 -0.79 -8.20
CA ASP A 79 14.29 0.15 -7.30
C ASP A 79 13.37 1.30 -6.89
N PHE A 80 12.65 1.88 -7.84
CA PHE A 80 11.62 2.91 -7.60
C PHE A 80 10.56 2.40 -6.62
N ARG A 81 9.98 1.22 -6.87
CA ARG A 81 8.99 0.60 -5.99
C ARG A 81 9.52 0.40 -4.59
N ASN A 82 10.71 -0.15 -4.44
CA ASN A 82 11.31 -0.39 -3.14
C ASN A 82 11.53 0.89 -2.33
N ARG A 83 11.98 1.97 -2.98
CA ARG A 83 12.34 3.23 -2.30
C ARG A 83 11.17 4.19 -2.10
N ARG A 84 10.22 4.20 -3.04
CA ARG A 84 9.20 5.26 -3.10
C ARG A 84 7.80 4.77 -2.70
N ILE A 85 7.57 3.44 -2.65
CA ILE A 85 6.25 2.86 -2.42
C ILE A 85 6.31 1.82 -1.30
N GLY A 86 5.47 2.00 -0.29
CA GLY A 86 5.17 0.98 0.72
C GLY A 86 3.87 0.25 0.39
N PHE A 87 3.79 -1.04 0.72
CA PHE A 87 2.59 -1.84 0.51
C PHE A 87 2.08 -2.44 1.81
N VAL A 88 0.76 -2.35 2.00
CA VAL A 88 0.03 -3.02 3.07
C VAL A 88 -1.13 -3.80 2.40
N PHE A 89 -1.18 -5.10 2.58
CA PHE A 89 -2.20 -5.96 2.00
C PHE A 89 -3.17 -6.48 3.06
N GLN A 90 -4.34 -6.93 2.65
CA GLN A 90 -5.33 -7.58 3.51
C GLN A 90 -4.75 -8.81 4.23
N PHE A 91 -3.98 -9.64 3.49
CA PHE A 91 -3.11 -10.65 4.06
C PHE A 91 -1.72 -10.04 4.21
N HIS A 92 -1.22 -9.94 5.42
CA HIS A 92 0.00 -9.19 5.78
C HIS A 92 1.27 -9.64 5.03
N HIS A 93 1.26 -10.85 4.45
CA HIS A 93 2.41 -11.43 3.73
C HIS A 93 3.72 -11.29 4.51
N LEU A 94 3.67 -11.57 5.82
CA LEU A 94 4.87 -11.68 6.63
C LEU A 94 5.54 -13.03 6.37
N LEU A 95 6.85 -13.02 6.36
CA LEU A 95 7.65 -14.24 6.25
C LEU A 95 7.60 -14.97 7.60
N PRO A 96 7.06 -16.19 7.68
CA PRO A 96 6.76 -16.84 8.94
C PRO A 96 8.00 -17.29 9.73
N GLU A 97 9.14 -17.45 9.04
CA GLU A 97 10.42 -17.81 9.65
C GLU A 97 11.12 -16.63 10.33
N PHE A 98 10.75 -15.41 9.95
CA PHE A 98 11.37 -14.17 10.41
C PHE A 98 10.55 -13.52 11.54
N THR A 99 11.24 -12.89 12.47
CA THR A 99 10.64 -12.09 13.55
C THR A 99 9.94 -10.83 13.01
N ALA A 100 9.19 -10.12 13.86
CA ALA A 100 8.60 -8.83 13.53
C ALA A 100 9.66 -7.81 13.07
N LEU A 101 10.80 -7.76 13.77
CA LEU A 101 11.92 -6.88 13.44
C LEU A 101 12.51 -7.22 12.06
N GLU A 102 12.81 -8.49 11.82
CA GLU A 102 13.37 -8.94 10.54
C GLU A 102 12.41 -8.72 9.37
N ASN A 103 11.10 -8.98 9.57
CA ASN A 103 10.08 -8.66 8.58
C ASN A 103 10.03 -7.16 8.25
N ALA A 104 10.11 -6.31 9.28
CA ALA A 104 10.14 -4.86 9.07
C ALA A 104 11.40 -4.41 8.30
N CYS A 105 12.56 -5.04 8.56
CA CYS A 105 13.84 -4.72 7.92
C CYS A 105 13.92 -5.14 6.44
N MET A 106 13.07 -6.05 5.98
CA MET A 106 13.18 -6.71 4.67
C MET A 106 13.35 -5.74 3.48
N PRO A 107 12.60 -4.64 3.34
CA PRO A 107 12.77 -3.73 2.21
C PRO A 107 14.16 -3.09 2.14
N ALA A 108 14.77 -2.79 3.29
CA ALA A 108 16.10 -2.20 3.37
C ALA A 108 17.20 -3.22 3.12
N LEU A 109 17.00 -4.48 3.55
CA LEU A 109 17.91 -5.59 3.25
C LEU A 109 17.96 -5.89 1.74
N ILE A 110 16.82 -5.81 1.04
CA ILE A 110 16.77 -5.93 -0.42
C ILE A 110 17.61 -4.84 -1.09
N GLN A 111 17.67 -3.63 -0.52
CA GLN A 111 18.54 -2.53 -0.96
C GLN A 111 20.00 -2.71 -0.52
N ARG A 112 20.35 -3.83 0.09
CA ARG A 112 21.70 -4.14 0.60
C ARG A 112 22.22 -3.13 1.62
N ARG A 113 21.32 -2.47 2.36
CA ARG A 113 21.73 -1.65 3.52
C ARG A 113 22.24 -2.58 4.63
N HIS A 114 23.19 -2.10 5.41
CA HIS A 114 23.72 -2.88 6.52
C HIS A 114 22.69 -3.03 7.66
N PRO A 115 22.54 -4.23 8.26
CA PRO A 115 21.62 -4.46 9.38
C PRO A 115 21.81 -3.47 10.53
N GLU A 116 23.03 -3.13 10.88
CA GLU A 116 23.38 -2.19 11.95
C GLU A 116 22.78 -0.78 11.74
N ASP A 117 22.60 -0.35 10.49
CA ASP A 117 21.96 0.93 10.15
C ASP A 117 20.43 0.83 10.11
N ILE A 118 19.89 -0.37 9.85
CA ILE A 118 18.46 -0.60 9.63
C ILE A 118 17.73 -0.88 10.94
N GLU A 119 18.32 -1.71 11.80
CA GLU A 119 17.66 -2.19 13.01
C GLU A 119 17.18 -1.06 13.93
N PRO A 120 17.96 0.00 14.22
CA PRO A 120 17.48 1.10 15.04
C PRO A 120 16.26 1.81 14.44
N GLU A 121 16.23 2.00 13.10
CA GLU A 121 15.09 2.61 12.41
C GLU A 121 13.85 1.70 12.48
N ALA A 122 14.03 0.39 12.27
CA ALA A 122 12.95 -0.59 12.34
C ALA A 122 12.39 -0.74 13.76
N ILE A 123 13.26 -0.75 14.78
CA ILE A 123 12.85 -0.79 16.20
C ILE A 123 12.02 0.45 16.54
N ALA A 124 12.47 1.64 16.14
CA ALA A 124 11.73 2.87 16.38
C ALA A 124 10.34 2.84 15.72
N LEU A 125 10.24 2.35 14.47
CA LEU A 125 8.96 2.18 13.79
C LEU A 125 8.04 1.17 14.48
N LEU A 126 8.58 0.02 14.88
CA LEU A 126 7.81 -1.00 15.59
C LEU A 126 7.32 -0.49 16.95
N GLN A 127 8.13 0.31 17.64
CA GLN A 127 7.69 0.98 18.88
C GLN A 127 6.57 1.99 18.61
N GLU A 128 6.69 2.80 17.55
CA GLU A 128 5.68 3.78 17.15
C GLU A 128 4.33 3.14 16.82
N VAL A 129 4.33 1.95 16.21
CA VAL A 129 3.09 1.19 15.96
C VAL A 129 2.68 0.29 17.16
N GLY A 130 3.28 0.47 18.34
CA GLY A 130 2.91 -0.22 19.58
C GLY A 130 3.41 -1.67 19.68
N LEU A 131 4.50 -2.02 18.98
CA LEU A 131 5.07 -3.39 18.97
C LEU A 131 6.45 -3.49 19.63
N GLY A 132 6.84 -2.52 20.46
CA GLY A 132 8.14 -2.52 21.13
C GLY A 132 8.44 -3.77 21.97
N ALA A 133 7.41 -4.41 22.57
CA ALA A 133 7.54 -5.65 23.32
C ALA A 133 7.44 -6.91 22.44
N ARG A 134 7.29 -6.76 21.12
CA ARG A 134 7.03 -7.86 20.16
C ARG A 134 8.11 -8.03 19.10
N LEU A 135 9.22 -7.32 19.20
CA LEU A 135 10.29 -7.25 18.17
C LEU A 135 10.77 -8.63 17.71
N HIS A 136 10.93 -9.57 18.65
CA HIS A 136 11.47 -10.91 18.40
C HIS A 136 10.40 -12.00 18.23
N HIS A 137 9.11 -11.64 18.25
CA HIS A 137 8.03 -12.58 18.01
C HIS A 137 7.93 -12.89 16.52
N LYS A 138 7.65 -14.15 16.17
CA LYS A 138 7.35 -14.58 14.82
C LYS A 138 5.86 -14.35 14.49
N PRO A 139 5.47 -14.27 13.22
CA PRO A 139 4.08 -14.04 12.83
C PRO A 139 3.07 -14.96 13.53
N GLY A 140 3.38 -16.25 13.69
CA GLY A 140 2.49 -17.19 14.38
C GLY A 140 2.28 -16.91 15.88
N GLU A 141 3.06 -16.03 16.48
CA GLU A 141 2.99 -15.61 17.90
C GLU A 141 2.31 -14.24 18.05
N LEU A 142 1.89 -13.63 16.94
CA LEU A 142 1.26 -12.32 16.87
C LEU A 142 -0.22 -12.44 16.53
N SER A 143 -1.06 -11.62 17.13
CA SER A 143 -2.44 -11.45 16.71
C SER A 143 -2.51 -10.87 15.27
N GLY A 144 -3.65 -11.02 14.59
CA GLY A 144 -3.84 -10.47 13.24
C GLY A 144 -3.60 -8.95 13.18
N GLY A 145 -4.05 -8.21 14.19
CA GLY A 145 -3.80 -6.77 14.29
C GLY A 145 -2.32 -6.42 14.54
N GLU A 146 -1.59 -7.24 15.33
CA GLU A 146 -0.15 -7.08 15.50
C GLU A 146 0.61 -7.38 14.20
N GLN A 147 0.25 -8.44 13.49
CA GLN A 147 0.84 -8.76 12.19
C GLN A 147 0.61 -7.63 11.18
N GLN A 148 -0.58 -7.03 11.17
CA GLN A 148 -0.87 -5.92 10.27
C GLN A 148 -0.08 -4.66 10.64
N ARG A 149 0.14 -4.39 11.93
CA ARG A 149 1.03 -3.30 12.36
C ARG A 149 2.49 -3.55 11.97
N VAL A 150 2.98 -4.79 11.99
CA VAL A 150 4.30 -5.14 11.41
C VAL A 150 4.34 -4.83 9.91
N ALA A 151 3.28 -5.17 9.16
CA ALA A 151 3.20 -4.87 7.73
C ALA A 151 3.21 -3.36 7.45
N VAL A 152 2.56 -2.55 8.30
CA VAL A 152 2.62 -1.07 8.21
C VAL A 152 4.03 -0.56 8.51
N ALA A 153 4.69 -1.05 9.56
CA ALA A 153 6.07 -0.68 9.87
C ALA A 153 7.02 -1.05 8.72
N ARG A 154 6.90 -2.25 8.17
CA ARG A 154 7.63 -2.69 6.98
C ARG A 154 7.43 -1.74 5.79
N ALA A 155 6.19 -1.34 5.54
CA ALA A 155 5.87 -0.44 4.43
C ALA A 155 6.51 0.95 4.59
N LEU A 156 6.70 1.42 5.83
CA LEU A 156 7.22 2.75 6.14
C LEU A 156 8.74 2.83 6.32
N LEU A 157 9.45 1.70 6.45
CA LEU A 157 10.88 1.68 6.81
C LEU A 157 11.75 2.48 5.83
N GLN A 158 11.47 2.37 4.54
CA GLN A 158 12.22 3.10 3.50
C GLN A 158 11.80 4.58 3.37
N LYS A 159 10.95 5.09 4.28
CA LYS A 159 10.40 6.47 4.25
C LYS A 159 9.78 6.79 2.88
N PRO A 160 8.83 5.95 2.41
CA PRO A 160 8.27 6.11 1.07
C PRO A 160 7.46 7.39 0.95
N ASP A 161 7.32 7.88 -0.28
CA ASP A 161 6.41 9.00 -0.58
C ASP A 161 4.94 8.55 -0.61
N LEU A 162 4.70 7.26 -0.88
CA LEU A 162 3.39 6.67 -1.07
C LEU A 162 3.27 5.35 -0.32
N VAL A 163 2.19 5.17 0.42
CA VAL A 163 1.74 3.87 0.94
C VAL A 163 0.45 3.47 0.25
N LEU A 164 0.45 2.28 -0.34
CA LEU A 164 -0.70 1.65 -0.97
C LEU A 164 -1.22 0.55 -0.04
N ALA A 165 -2.46 0.68 0.39
CA ALA A 165 -3.09 -0.27 1.31
C ALA A 165 -4.33 -0.90 0.65
N ASP A 166 -4.29 -2.20 0.40
CA ASP A 166 -5.41 -2.96 -0.16
C ASP A 166 -6.14 -3.71 0.94
N GLU A 167 -7.34 -3.21 1.31
CA GLU A 167 -8.20 -3.75 2.38
C GLU A 167 -7.44 -4.04 3.69
N PRO A 168 -6.65 -3.10 4.24
CA PRO A 168 -5.72 -3.37 5.33
C PRO A 168 -6.41 -3.81 6.63
N THR A 169 -7.72 -3.61 6.75
CA THR A 169 -8.54 -3.98 7.91
C THR A 169 -9.47 -5.16 7.64
N GLY A 170 -9.48 -5.71 6.43
CA GLY A 170 -10.49 -6.67 5.98
C GLY A 170 -10.54 -8.00 6.75
N ASN A 171 -9.44 -8.38 7.41
CA ASN A 171 -9.33 -9.60 8.21
C ASN A 171 -9.32 -9.32 9.73
N LEU A 172 -9.65 -8.09 10.16
CA LEU A 172 -9.63 -7.68 11.55
C LEU A 172 -11.07 -7.49 12.08
N ASP A 173 -11.23 -7.65 13.38
CA ASP A 173 -12.46 -7.20 14.03
C ASP A 173 -12.59 -5.67 13.93
N THR A 174 -13.81 -5.17 14.12
CA THR A 174 -14.13 -3.76 13.94
C THR A 174 -13.25 -2.83 14.79
N HIS A 175 -13.06 -3.15 16.06
CA HIS A 175 -12.29 -2.31 16.98
C HIS A 175 -10.80 -2.26 16.60
N THR A 176 -10.20 -3.41 16.29
CA THR A 176 -8.81 -3.52 15.84
C THR A 176 -8.62 -2.82 14.49
N GLY A 177 -9.59 -2.95 13.57
CA GLY A 177 -9.57 -2.28 12.28
C GLY A 177 -9.64 -0.74 12.40
N GLU A 178 -10.53 -0.21 13.25
CA GLU A 178 -10.63 1.23 13.53
C GLU A 178 -9.32 1.77 14.14
N ALA A 179 -8.74 1.05 15.10
CA ALA A 179 -7.46 1.43 15.71
C ALA A 179 -6.31 1.43 14.70
N LEU A 180 -6.25 0.43 13.79
CA LEU A 180 -5.25 0.37 12.73
C LEU A 180 -5.39 1.56 11.76
N PHE A 181 -6.61 1.87 11.34
CA PHE A 181 -6.86 2.98 10.42
C PHE A 181 -6.48 4.33 11.07
N ALA A 182 -6.87 4.55 12.33
CA ALA A 182 -6.49 5.74 13.09
C ALA A 182 -4.96 5.90 13.18
N MET A 183 -4.24 4.82 13.48
CA MET A 183 -2.78 4.78 13.51
C MET A 183 -2.18 5.16 12.14
N MET A 184 -2.69 4.59 11.03
CA MET A 184 -2.21 4.93 9.68
C MET A 184 -2.46 6.41 9.36
N ARG A 185 -3.59 6.98 9.81
CA ARG A 185 -3.87 8.41 9.65
C ARG A 185 -2.92 9.30 10.48
N GLU A 186 -2.58 8.90 11.68
CA GLU A 186 -1.58 9.59 12.51
C GLU A 186 -0.20 9.57 11.84
N LEU A 187 0.22 8.41 11.33
CA LEU A 187 1.47 8.25 10.59
C LEU A 187 1.50 9.08 9.29
N ASN A 188 0.37 9.15 8.55
CA ASN A 188 0.23 10.02 7.38
C ASN A 188 0.51 11.48 7.76
N LYS A 189 -0.15 12.00 8.81
CA LYS A 189 0.01 13.38 9.27
C LYS A 189 1.41 13.67 9.80
N ALA A 190 1.96 12.76 10.62
CA ALA A 190 3.25 12.96 11.26
C ALA A 190 4.42 12.92 10.26
N ARG A 191 4.31 12.11 9.20
CA ARG A 191 5.39 11.87 8.24
C ARG A 191 5.19 12.60 6.91
N GLY A 192 4.00 13.13 6.63
CA GLY A 192 3.63 13.69 5.33
C GLY A 192 3.63 12.66 4.19
N THR A 193 3.64 11.36 4.52
CA THR A 193 3.56 10.28 3.54
C THR A 193 2.15 10.21 2.97
N THR A 194 2.01 10.08 1.66
CA THR A 194 0.71 9.92 0.99
C THR A 194 0.18 8.50 1.22
N PHE A 195 -1.12 8.37 1.50
CA PHE A 195 -1.77 7.06 1.64
C PHE A 195 -2.92 6.91 0.64
N VAL A 196 -2.94 5.78 -0.05
CA VAL A 196 -4.08 5.33 -0.88
C VAL A 196 -4.61 4.05 -0.27
N ILE A 197 -5.81 4.09 0.28
CA ILE A 197 -6.41 2.96 0.98
C ILE A 197 -7.63 2.49 0.21
N VAL A 198 -7.59 1.26 -0.29
CA VAL A 198 -8.77 0.56 -0.81
C VAL A 198 -9.51 -0.04 0.36
N THR A 199 -10.80 0.25 0.48
CA THR A 199 -11.67 -0.34 1.51
C THR A 199 -13.14 -0.36 1.07
N HIS A 200 -13.90 -1.30 1.60
CA HIS A 200 -15.35 -1.34 1.49
C HIS A 200 -16.07 -0.87 2.78
N ASN A 201 -15.31 -0.39 3.76
CA ASN A 201 -15.83 0.09 5.04
C ASN A 201 -16.08 1.61 4.99
N ASP A 202 -17.35 2.00 4.91
CA ASP A 202 -17.77 3.40 4.80
C ASP A 202 -17.36 4.25 6.01
N LYS A 203 -17.35 3.67 7.23
CA LYS A 203 -16.93 4.40 8.43
C LYS A 203 -15.44 4.75 8.41
N LEU A 204 -14.61 3.87 7.85
CA LEU A 204 -13.18 4.10 7.74
C LEU A 204 -12.90 5.08 6.60
N SER A 205 -13.53 4.90 5.44
CA SER A 205 -13.35 5.79 4.29
C SER A 205 -13.76 7.23 4.59
N ALA A 206 -14.79 7.44 5.42
CA ALA A 206 -15.23 8.77 5.86
C ALA A 206 -14.15 9.54 6.68
N GLN A 207 -13.12 8.87 7.18
CA GLN A 207 -12.00 9.48 7.88
C GLN A 207 -10.86 9.91 6.94
N ALA A 208 -10.91 9.57 5.64
CA ALA A 208 -9.95 10.01 4.65
C ALA A 208 -10.14 11.50 4.32
N ASP A 209 -9.10 12.12 3.76
CA ASP A 209 -9.18 13.52 3.30
C ASP A 209 -10.07 13.64 2.07
N ARG A 210 -10.13 12.55 1.26
CA ARG A 210 -10.99 12.44 0.07
C ARG A 210 -11.39 10.99 -0.17
N ILE A 211 -12.61 10.81 -0.66
CA ILE A 211 -13.13 9.51 -1.08
C ILE A 211 -13.22 9.50 -2.61
N VAL A 212 -12.75 8.42 -3.22
CA VAL A 212 -12.84 8.16 -4.66
C VAL A 212 -13.74 6.94 -4.84
N HIS A 213 -14.86 7.13 -5.53
CA HIS A 213 -15.78 6.04 -5.82
C HIS A 213 -15.42 5.36 -7.13
N MET A 214 -15.31 4.04 -7.11
CA MET A 214 -15.11 3.22 -8.30
C MET A 214 -16.32 2.33 -8.56
N GLN A 215 -16.81 2.36 -9.78
CA GLN A 215 -17.87 1.49 -10.26
C GLN A 215 -17.52 0.98 -11.67
N ASP A 216 -17.64 -0.33 -11.87
CA ASP A 216 -17.47 -1.00 -13.19
C ASP A 216 -16.20 -0.59 -13.95
N GLY A 217 -15.11 -0.36 -13.22
CA GLY A 217 -13.80 -0.01 -13.79
C GLY A 217 -13.60 1.48 -14.08
N GLN A 218 -14.48 2.34 -13.58
CA GLN A 218 -14.42 3.80 -13.76
C GLN A 218 -14.50 4.53 -12.40
N ILE A 219 -14.01 5.76 -12.35
CA ILE A 219 -14.24 6.69 -11.23
C ILE A 219 -15.53 7.46 -11.50
N VAL A 220 -16.43 7.53 -10.50
CA VAL A 220 -17.75 8.15 -10.56
C VAL A 220 -17.91 9.22 -9.51
#